data_49ac34375b0c49c10677948336907935
#
_entry.id   49ac34375b0c49c10677948336907935
#
_cell.length_a   1.000
_cell.length_b   1.000
_cell.length_c   1.000
_cell.angle_alpha   90.00
_cell.angle_beta   90.00
_cell.angle_gamma   90.00
#
_symmetry.space_group_name_H-M   'P 1'
#
loop_
_entity.id
_entity.type
_entity.pdbx_description
1 polymer ?
#
loop_
_entity_poly.entity_id
_entity_poly.type
_entity_poly.pdbx_seq_one_letter_code
_entity_poly.pdbx_strand_id
1 'polypeptide(L)'
;KAHESGVAEYKQAVDSAAAALARLPIRNATVTLAETAVAERDVSERLRLLAYAVCNATYQFDQTKSTKERKRPLARVTFSVSSRTASVRARRAIRESQAISNGVKLSRDLSNLPGNICTPSYLAAQARKLQRSHGLKVTVLDEKRMEQLKMGSLLSVSRGSRQPAKFIIMEHRGAAQNQRPVVLVGKGLTFDAGGISLKPAGGM
;
A
#
# COMPACT_ATOMS: atom_id res chain seq x y z
N LYS A 1 -36.93 -6.21 14.56
CA LYS A 1 -35.63 -6.86 14.21
C LYS A 1 -34.78 -5.79 13.57
N ALA A 2 -33.61 -5.49 14.14
CA ALA A 2 -32.66 -4.58 13.49
C ALA A 2 -32.27 -5.21 12.15
N HIS A 3 -32.39 -4.45 11.07
CA HIS A 3 -32.00 -4.89 9.73
C HIS A 3 -30.48 -4.99 9.70
N GLU A 4 -29.95 -6.21 9.60
CA GLU A 4 -28.50 -6.39 9.40
C GLU A 4 -28.15 -5.98 7.99
N SER A 5 -27.23 -5.05 7.84
CA SER A 5 -26.72 -4.62 6.53
C SER A 5 -25.88 -5.72 5.89
N GLY A 6 -26.00 -5.88 4.59
CA GLY A 6 -25.12 -6.74 3.82
C GLY A 6 -23.68 -6.20 3.83
N VAL A 7 -22.68 -7.06 3.66
CA VAL A 7 -21.26 -6.68 3.65
C VAL A 7 -20.94 -5.65 2.56
N ALA A 8 -21.57 -5.79 1.39
CA ALA A 8 -21.36 -4.86 0.27
C ALA A 8 -21.91 -3.46 0.57
N GLU A 9 -23.11 -3.38 1.12
CA GLU A 9 -23.76 -2.13 1.54
C GLU A 9 -22.94 -1.42 2.62
N TYR A 10 -22.50 -2.19 3.62
CA TYR A 10 -21.64 -1.66 4.68
C TYR A 10 -20.33 -1.09 4.12
N LYS A 11 -19.67 -1.81 3.22
CA LYS A 11 -18.44 -1.34 2.57
C LYS A 11 -18.69 -0.04 1.80
N GLN A 12 -19.78 0.05 1.07
CA GLN A 12 -20.15 1.27 0.35
C GLN A 12 -20.38 2.46 1.29
N ALA A 13 -21.07 2.23 2.41
CA ALA A 13 -21.29 3.25 3.44
C ALA A 13 -19.97 3.72 4.07
N VAL A 14 -19.07 2.79 4.36
CA VAL A 14 -17.73 3.05 4.90
C VAL A 14 -16.89 3.88 3.93
N ASP A 15 -16.85 3.50 2.66
CA ASP A 15 -16.09 4.22 1.62
C ASP A 15 -16.65 5.63 1.41
N SER A 16 -17.96 5.79 1.40
CA SER A 16 -18.65 7.09 1.28
C SER A 16 -18.37 8.00 2.48
N ALA A 17 -18.45 7.46 3.70
CA ALA A 17 -18.15 8.20 4.92
C ALA A 17 -16.66 8.63 4.98
N ALA A 18 -15.74 7.75 4.60
CA ALA A 18 -14.32 8.05 4.55
C ALA A 18 -14.00 9.15 3.52
N ALA A 19 -14.62 9.09 2.34
CA ALA A 19 -14.50 10.12 1.29
C ALA A 19 -15.06 11.47 1.75
N ALA A 20 -16.19 11.49 2.46
CA ALA A 20 -16.76 12.69 3.05
C ALA A 20 -15.83 13.30 4.10
N LEU A 21 -15.32 12.49 5.03
CA LEU A 21 -14.36 12.92 6.06
C LEU A 21 -13.08 13.54 5.47
N ALA A 22 -12.57 12.97 4.38
CA ALA A 22 -11.35 13.46 3.73
C ALA A 22 -11.52 14.86 3.09
N ARG A 23 -12.77 15.27 2.80
CA ARG A 23 -13.10 16.58 2.20
C ARG A 23 -13.38 17.67 3.23
N LEU A 24 -13.72 17.29 4.45
CA LEU A 24 -14.09 18.24 5.50
C LEU A 24 -12.84 18.98 6.04
N PRO A 25 -12.96 20.28 6.34
CA PRO A 25 -11.87 21.08 6.92
C PRO A 25 -11.74 20.85 8.44
N ILE A 26 -11.74 19.58 8.88
CA ILE A 26 -11.70 19.18 10.27
C ILE A 26 -10.39 18.46 10.59
N ARG A 27 -9.94 18.57 11.84
CA ARG A 27 -8.74 17.85 12.32
C ARG A 27 -9.07 16.57 13.05
N ASN A 28 -10.23 16.50 13.68
CA ASN A 28 -10.63 15.36 14.50
C ASN A 28 -12.03 14.91 14.10
N ALA A 29 -12.24 13.59 14.07
CA ALA A 29 -13.53 12.99 13.82
C ALA A 29 -13.76 11.79 14.74
N THR A 30 -15.01 11.55 15.10
CA THR A 30 -15.45 10.31 15.74
C THR A 30 -16.38 9.58 14.80
N VAL A 31 -16.13 8.29 14.59
CA VAL A 31 -16.88 7.42 13.68
C VAL A 31 -17.52 6.30 14.49
N THR A 32 -18.83 6.17 14.39
CA THR A 32 -19.66 5.17 15.11
C THR A 32 -20.07 3.98 14.25
N LEU A 33 -19.76 4.01 12.95
CA LEU A 33 -20.13 2.95 12.00
C LEU A 33 -19.64 1.53 12.39
N ALA A 34 -18.64 1.43 13.28
CA ALA A 34 -18.20 0.14 13.82
C ALA A 34 -19.27 -0.56 14.67
N GLU A 35 -20.27 0.18 15.17
CA GLU A 35 -21.36 -0.34 15.99
C GLU A 35 -22.52 -0.88 15.14
N THR A 36 -22.56 -0.56 13.84
CA THR A 36 -23.59 -1.07 12.93
C THR A 36 -23.45 -2.58 12.80
N ALA A 37 -24.55 -3.33 13.02
CA ALA A 37 -24.56 -4.77 12.83
C ALA A 37 -24.43 -5.11 11.34
N VAL A 38 -23.51 -6.03 11.04
CA VAL A 38 -23.24 -6.52 9.68
C VAL A 38 -23.21 -8.03 9.73
N ALA A 39 -23.93 -8.71 8.82
CA ALA A 39 -23.98 -10.14 8.74
C ALA A 39 -22.55 -10.74 8.63
N GLU A 40 -22.27 -11.77 9.42
CA GLU A 40 -21.00 -12.53 9.40
C GLU A 40 -19.72 -11.70 9.65
N ARG A 41 -19.84 -10.47 10.18
CA ARG A 41 -18.69 -9.61 10.45
C ARG A 41 -18.65 -9.15 11.90
N ASP A 42 -17.57 -9.50 12.58
CA ASP A 42 -17.32 -9.01 13.93
C ASP A 42 -16.88 -7.54 13.95
N VAL A 43 -16.81 -6.95 15.13
CA VAL A 43 -16.39 -5.55 15.30
C VAL A 43 -14.97 -5.30 14.82
N SER A 44 -14.08 -6.29 14.90
CA SER A 44 -12.68 -6.15 14.46
C SER A 44 -12.58 -6.05 12.94
N GLU A 45 -13.39 -6.83 12.23
CA GLU A 45 -13.45 -6.80 10.78
C GLU A 45 -14.04 -5.47 10.27
N ARG A 46 -15.11 -5.01 10.92
CA ARG A 46 -15.71 -3.70 10.62
C ARG A 46 -14.71 -2.56 10.83
N LEU A 47 -13.95 -2.61 11.92
CA LEU A 47 -12.90 -1.63 12.21
C LEU A 47 -11.73 -1.70 11.23
N ARG A 48 -11.36 -2.91 10.74
CA ARG A 48 -10.36 -3.03 9.68
C ARG A 48 -10.81 -2.31 8.42
N LEU A 49 -12.04 -2.51 7.99
CA LEU A 49 -12.60 -1.84 6.82
C LEU A 49 -12.62 -0.32 7.01
N LEU A 50 -13.12 0.16 8.13
CA LEU A 50 -13.19 1.60 8.46
C LEU A 50 -11.81 2.27 8.48
N ALA A 51 -10.87 1.69 9.23
CA ALA A 51 -9.53 2.25 9.35
C ALA A 51 -8.81 2.27 8.00
N TYR A 52 -8.94 1.20 7.20
CA TYR A 52 -8.38 1.14 5.86
C TYR A 52 -8.99 2.19 4.93
N ALA A 53 -10.33 2.32 4.91
CA ALA A 53 -11.03 3.27 4.07
C ALA A 53 -10.64 4.72 4.39
N VAL A 54 -10.54 5.08 5.67
CA VAL A 54 -10.10 6.42 6.10
C VAL A 54 -8.66 6.69 5.66
N CYS A 55 -7.74 5.77 5.87
CA CYS A 55 -6.35 5.93 5.42
C CYS A 55 -6.25 6.06 3.90
N ASN A 56 -7.07 5.29 3.15
CA ASN A 56 -7.08 5.33 1.69
C ASN A 56 -7.68 6.63 1.15
N ALA A 57 -8.78 7.11 1.74
CA ALA A 57 -9.45 8.35 1.34
C ALA A 57 -8.61 9.60 1.63
N THR A 58 -7.76 9.56 2.66
CA THR A 58 -6.87 10.67 3.03
C THR A 58 -5.52 10.65 2.32
N TYR A 59 -5.26 9.64 1.47
CA TYR A 59 -4.03 9.58 0.71
C TYR A 59 -3.91 10.73 -0.28
N GLN A 60 -2.75 11.37 -0.31
CA GLN A 60 -2.39 12.42 -1.28
C GLN A 60 -0.97 12.19 -1.79
N PHE A 61 -0.78 12.37 -3.09
CA PHE A 61 0.53 12.39 -3.72
C PHE A 61 0.83 13.82 -4.17
N ASP A 62 1.83 14.43 -3.56
CA ASP A 62 2.22 15.83 -3.79
C ASP A 62 3.72 16.02 -4.02
N GLN A 63 4.47 14.91 -4.17
CA GLN A 63 5.94 14.96 -4.26
C GLN A 63 6.45 15.71 -5.49
N THR A 64 5.66 15.72 -6.56
CA THR A 64 6.03 16.39 -7.83
C THR A 64 5.32 17.73 -8.04
N LYS A 65 4.50 18.17 -7.08
CA LYS A 65 3.79 19.45 -7.17
C LYS A 65 4.66 20.60 -6.68
N SER A 66 4.77 21.67 -7.48
CA SER A 66 5.46 22.92 -7.10
C SER A 66 4.74 23.64 -5.96
N THR A 67 3.41 23.63 -5.97
CA THR A 67 2.57 24.22 -4.92
C THR A 67 1.81 23.13 -4.20
N LYS A 68 2.08 22.98 -2.92
CA LYS A 68 1.34 22.05 -2.06
C LYS A 68 0.10 22.74 -1.51
N GLU A 69 -1.06 22.20 -1.79
CA GLU A 69 -2.29 22.67 -1.15
C GLU A 69 -2.17 22.50 0.38
N ARG A 70 -2.28 23.61 1.12
CA ARG A 70 -2.37 23.60 2.59
C ARG A 70 -3.75 23.12 3.03
N LYS A 71 -4.12 21.89 2.72
CA LYS A 71 -5.30 21.27 3.35
C LYS A 71 -4.94 21.01 4.81
N ARG A 72 -5.83 21.40 5.74
CA ARG A 72 -5.72 20.96 7.12
C ARG A 72 -6.02 19.47 7.16
N PRO A 73 -5.01 18.60 7.30
CA PRO A 73 -5.25 17.17 7.22
C PRO A 73 -6.06 16.70 8.44
N LEU A 74 -6.92 15.74 8.22
CA LEU A 74 -7.53 14.97 9.29
C LEU A 74 -6.41 14.33 10.13
N ALA A 75 -6.27 14.77 11.38
CA ALA A 75 -5.14 14.38 12.23
C ALA A 75 -5.48 13.20 13.14
N ARG A 76 -6.76 13.08 13.53
CA ARG A 76 -7.21 12.03 14.44
C ARG A 76 -8.59 11.53 14.06
N VAL A 77 -8.73 10.22 13.95
CA VAL A 77 -10.01 9.54 13.87
C VAL A 77 -10.17 8.60 15.06
N THR A 78 -11.27 8.76 15.78
CA THR A 78 -11.65 7.89 16.91
C THR A 78 -12.78 6.99 16.44
N PHE A 79 -12.65 5.70 16.66
CA PHE A 79 -13.72 4.74 16.38
C PHE A 79 -14.39 4.36 17.70
N SER A 80 -15.72 4.49 17.76
CA SER A 80 -16.52 4.08 18.91
C SER A 80 -16.73 2.56 18.91
N VAL A 81 -16.63 1.95 20.09
CA VAL A 81 -16.93 0.53 20.32
C VAL A 81 -17.65 0.37 21.65
N SER A 82 -18.72 -0.43 21.67
CA SER A 82 -19.65 -0.53 22.76
C SER A 82 -19.15 -1.26 24.02
N SER A 83 -18.02 -2.01 23.95
CA SER A 83 -17.53 -2.76 25.10
C SER A 83 -16.02 -2.63 25.32
N ARG A 84 -15.61 -2.76 26.59
CA ARG A 84 -14.19 -2.72 26.99
C ARG A 84 -13.40 -3.93 26.43
N THR A 85 -14.03 -5.10 26.34
CA THR A 85 -13.43 -6.32 25.78
C THR A 85 -13.21 -6.18 24.27
N ALA A 86 -14.14 -5.54 23.56
CA ALA A 86 -13.98 -5.20 22.15
C ALA A 86 -12.81 -4.24 21.91
N SER A 87 -12.48 -3.37 22.88
CA SER A 87 -11.42 -2.36 22.75
C SER A 87 -10.03 -2.97 22.48
N VAL A 88 -9.68 -4.11 23.08
CA VAL A 88 -8.36 -4.75 22.85
C VAL A 88 -8.26 -5.29 21.43
N ARG A 89 -9.31 -5.99 20.97
CA ARG A 89 -9.38 -6.49 19.58
C ARG A 89 -9.44 -5.35 18.57
N ALA A 90 -10.20 -4.30 18.88
CA ALA A 90 -10.31 -3.09 18.09
C ALA A 90 -8.95 -2.43 17.84
N ARG A 91 -8.14 -2.23 18.88
CA ARG A 91 -6.80 -1.64 18.76
C ARG A 91 -5.87 -2.48 17.88
N ARG A 92 -5.97 -3.81 17.97
CA ARG A 92 -5.21 -4.71 17.10
C ARG A 92 -5.65 -4.56 15.65
N ALA A 93 -6.96 -4.60 15.38
CA ALA A 93 -7.53 -4.45 14.05
C ALA A 93 -7.12 -3.12 13.39
N ILE A 94 -7.16 -2.01 14.13
CA ILE A 94 -6.73 -0.69 13.65
C ILE A 94 -5.23 -0.69 13.32
N ARG A 95 -4.37 -1.25 14.19
CA ARG A 95 -2.92 -1.33 13.90
C ARG A 95 -2.63 -2.16 12.65
N GLU A 96 -3.31 -3.29 12.48
CA GLU A 96 -3.18 -4.12 11.28
C GLU A 96 -3.58 -3.36 10.02
N SER A 97 -4.71 -2.65 10.05
CA SER A 97 -5.16 -1.82 8.93
C SER A 97 -4.22 -0.67 8.63
N GLN A 98 -3.66 -0.05 9.65
CA GLN A 98 -2.67 1.02 9.46
C GLN A 98 -1.38 0.50 8.84
N ALA A 99 -0.91 -0.69 9.25
CA ALA A 99 0.25 -1.32 8.63
C ALA A 99 0.00 -1.64 7.15
N ILE A 100 -1.16 -2.21 6.81
CA ILE A 100 -1.57 -2.47 5.43
C ILE A 100 -1.64 -1.15 4.64
N SER A 101 -2.29 -0.13 5.20
CA SER A 101 -2.43 1.19 4.56
C SER A 101 -1.09 1.87 4.30
N ASN A 102 -0.13 1.72 5.21
CA ASN A 102 1.23 2.24 5.03
C ASN A 102 1.94 1.52 3.86
N GLY A 103 1.77 0.21 3.73
CA GLY A 103 2.27 -0.56 2.59
C GLY A 103 1.64 -0.13 1.26
N VAL A 104 0.31 0.01 1.25
CA VAL A 104 -0.44 0.51 0.07
C VAL A 104 -0.02 1.94 -0.27
N LYS A 105 0.14 2.81 0.72
CA LYS A 105 0.64 4.17 0.51
C LYS A 105 2.02 4.17 -0.15
N LEU A 106 2.96 3.38 0.35
CA LEU A 106 4.29 3.26 -0.24
C LEU A 106 4.21 2.79 -1.70
N SER A 107 3.41 1.75 -1.98
CA SER A 107 3.20 1.26 -3.35
C SER A 107 2.65 2.35 -4.27
N ARG A 108 1.65 3.10 -3.82
CA ARG A 108 1.07 4.22 -4.58
C ARG A 108 2.06 5.35 -4.79
N ASP A 109 2.84 5.69 -3.77
CA ASP A 109 3.89 6.73 -3.87
C ASP A 109 4.91 6.35 -4.95
N LEU A 110 5.35 5.08 -4.97
CA LEU A 110 6.29 4.57 -5.97
C LEU A 110 5.69 4.55 -7.39
N SER A 111 4.43 4.13 -7.51
CA SER A 111 3.73 4.04 -8.80
C SER A 111 3.40 5.41 -9.40
N ASN A 112 3.21 6.42 -8.55
CA ASN A 112 2.90 7.79 -9.00
C ASN A 112 4.16 8.60 -9.36
N LEU A 113 5.35 8.11 -9.03
CA LEU A 113 6.60 8.75 -9.43
C LEU A 113 6.89 8.49 -10.91
N PRO A 114 7.35 9.49 -11.66
CA PRO A 114 7.77 9.28 -13.04
C PRO A 114 9.03 8.43 -13.14
N GLY A 115 9.22 7.71 -14.25
CA GLY A 115 10.30 6.74 -14.45
C GLY A 115 11.73 7.33 -14.40
N ASN A 116 11.88 8.64 -14.58
CA ASN A 116 13.17 9.34 -14.40
C ASN A 116 13.54 9.54 -12.91
N ILE A 117 12.58 9.44 -11.99
CA ILE A 117 12.80 9.47 -10.53
C ILE A 117 12.73 8.04 -9.97
N CYS A 118 11.65 7.32 -10.26
CA CYS A 118 11.47 5.92 -9.82
C CYS A 118 12.25 4.97 -10.73
N THR A 119 13.56 5.03 -10.69
CA THR A 119 14.48 4.15 -11.42
C THR A 119 14.64 2.80 -10.69
N PRO A 120 15.18 1.74 -11.35
CA PRO A 120 15.48 0.48 -10.66
C PRO A 120 16.37 0.66 -9.43
N SER A 121 17.35 1.57 -9.51
CA SER A 121 18.22 1.89 -8.36
C SER A 121 17.47 2.60 -7.24
N TYR A 122 16.49 3.44 -7.56
CA TYR A 122 15.61 4.06 -6.56
C TYR A 122 14.76 3.02 -5.84
N LEU A 123 14.16 2.08 -6.57
CA LEU A 123 13.38 0.97 -5.98
C LEU A 123 14.26 0.12 -5.05
N ALA A 124 15.49 -0.21 -5.46
CA ALA A 124 16.43 -0.93 -4.62
C ALA A 124 16.78 -0.16 -3.34
N ALA A 125 16.93 1.17 -3.42
CA ALA A 125 17.15 2.01 -2.25
C ALA A 125 15.95 2.03 -1.30
N GLN A 126 14.71 2.04 -1.82
CA GLN A 126 13.50 1.93 -1.00
C GLN A 126 13.41 0.57 -0.30
N ALA A 127 13.72 -0.54 -0.99
CA ALA A 127 13.78 -1.87 -0.37
C ALA A 127 14.79 -1.91 0.79
N ARG A 128 15.97 -1.30 0.63
CA ARG A 128 16.96 -1.20 1.72
C ARG A 128 16.49 -0.32 2.89
N LYS A 129 15.63 0.68 2.65
CA LYS A 129 14.98 1.42 3.75
C LYS A 129 14.04 0.52 4.52
N LEU A 130 13.25 -0.33 3.85
CA LEU A 130 12.37 -1.31 4.49
C LEU A 130 13.16 -2.34 5.32
N GLN A 131 14.34 -2.74 4.86
CA GLN A 131 15.24 -3.59 5.66
C GLN A 131 15.54 -2.95 7.02
N ARG A 132 15.89 -1.67 7.04
CA ARG A 132 16.24 -0.95 8.29
C ARG A 132 15.03 -0.69 9.17
N SER A 133 13.89 -0.34 8.59
CA SER A 133 12.70 0.07 9.34
C SER A 133 11.80 -1.07 9.78
N HIS A 134 11.82 -2.21 9.08
CA HIS A 134 10.90 -3.34 9.29
C HIS A 134 11.61 -4.70 9.47
N GLY A 135 12.94 -4.71 9.53
CA GLY A 135 13.69 -5.95 9.78
C GLY A 135 13.61 -6.98 8.65
N LEU A 136 13.30 -6.56 7.41
CA LEU A 136 13.31 -7.44 6.26
C LEU A 136 14.76 -7.80 5.90
N LYS A 137 15.00 -9.02 5.38
CA LYS A 137 16.24 -9.31 4.69
C LYS A 137 16.09 -8.89 3.23
N VAL A 138 16.98 -8.01 2.77
CA VAL A 138 16.95 -7.49 1.40
C VAL A 138 18.25 -7.83 0.68
N THR A 139 18.12 -8.51 -0.46
CA THR A 139 19.22 -8.80 -1.38
C THR A 139 18.95 -8.11 -2.70
N VAL A 140 19.92 -7.38 -3.23
CA VAL A 140 19.82 -6.71 -4.52
C VAL A 140 20.92 -7.23 -5.43
N LEU A 141 20.53 -7.87 -6.53
CA LEU A 141 21.45 -8.31 -7.55
C LEU A 141 21.62 -7.19 -8.57
N ASP A 142 22.86 -6.92 -8.93
CA ASP A 142 23.24 -6.06 -10.06
C ASP A 142 23.33 -6.87 -11.37
N GLU A 143 23.58 -6.19 -12.47
CA GLU A 143 23.67 -6.80 -13.80
C GLU A 143 24.76 -7.87 -13.87
N LYS A 144 25.95 -7.59 -13.30
CA LYS A 144 27.05 -8.56 -13.26
C LYS A 144 26.66 -9.85 -12.55
N ARG A 145 25.96 -9.75 -11.41
CA ARG A 145 25.49 -10.92 -10.69
C ARG A 145 24.37 -11.65 -11.43
N MET A 146 23.49 -10.93 -12.11
CA MET A 146 22.44 -11.53 -12.94
C MET A 146 23.03 -12.24 -14.17
N GLU A 147 24.10 -11.72 -14.79
CA GLU A 147 24.84 -12.38 -15.87
C GLU A 147 25.44 -13.71 -15.40
N GLN A 148 26.10 -13.73 -14.24
CA GLN A 148 26.64 -14.96 -13.63
C GLN A 148 25.56 -16.01 -13.40
N LEU A 149 24.35 -15.57 -13.05
CA LEU A 149 23.17 -16.41 -12.85
C LEU A 149 22.42 -16.75 -14.15
N LYS A 150 22.94 -16.33 -15.30
CA LYS A 150 22.36 -16.55 -16.63
C LYS A 150 20.92 -16.03 -16.78
N MET A 151 20.62 -14.88 -16.13
CA MET A 151 19.28 -14.25 -16.17
C MET A 151 19.09 -13.45 -17.47
N GLY A 152 19.26 -14.08 -18.62
CA GLY A 152 19.28 -13.45 -19.94
C GLY A 152 17.97 -12.73 -20.30
N SER A 153 16.82 -13.32 -19.96
CA SER A 153 15.50 -12.74 -20.26
C SER A 153 15.30 -11.37 -19.56
N LEU A 154 15.73 -11.24 -18.30
CA LEU A 154 15.66 -9.97 -17.59
C LEU A 154 16.62 -8.95 -18.18
N LEU A 155 17.86 -9.37 -18.44
CA LEU A 155 18.90 -8.50 -18.96
C LEU A 155 18.60 -8.03 -20.38
N SER A 156 17.93 -8.85 -21.22
CA SER A 156 17.52 -8.44 -22.57
C SER A 156 16.53 -7.26 -22.54
N VAL A 157 15.64 -7.23 -21.57
CA VAL A 157 14.66 -6.14 -21.41
C VAL A 157 15.34 -4.83 -20.97
N SER A 158 16.37 -4.91 -20.15
CA SER A 158 17.07 -3.72 -19.64
C SER A 158 18.18 -3.19 -20.56
N ARG A 159 18.57 -3.96 -21.58
CA ARG A 159 19.76 -3.67 -22.41
C ARG A 159 19.74 -2.32 -23.12
N GLY A 160 18.55 -1.80 -23.46
CA GLY A 160 18.35 -0.49 -24.07
C GLY A 160 18.31 0.68 -23.07
N SER A 161 18.34 0.41 -21.77
CA SER A 161 18.23 1.45 -20.74
C SER A 161 19.60 1.96 -20.31
N ARG A 162 19.70 3.26 -20.04
CA ARG A 162 20.86 3.85 -19.36
C ARG A 162 20.84 3.61 -17.84
N GLN A 163 19.71 3.16 -17.30
CA GLN A 163 19.56 2.85 -15.88
C GLN A 163 19.90 1.38 -15.67
N PRO A 164 20.83 1.05 -14.75
CA PRO A 164 21.23 -0.34 -14.52
C PRO A 164 20.07 -1.15 -13.92
N ALA A 165 19.85 -2.35 -14.46
CA ALA A 165 18.84 -3.28 -13.95
C ALA A 165 19.14 -3.67 -12.50
N LYS A 166 18.08 -3.92 -11.74
CA LYS A 166 18.16 -4.45 -10.37
C LYS A 166 17.16 -5.58 -10.19
N PHE A 167 17.61 -6.68 -9.58
CA PHE A 167 16.72 -7.74 -9.11
C PHE A 167 16.66 -7.69 -7.59
N ILE A 168 15.48 -7.40 -7.05
CA ILE A 168 15.30 -7.10 -5.63
C ILE A 168 14.58 -8.27 -4.98
N ILE A 169 15.19 -8.87 -3.97
CA ILE A 169 14.64 -9.96 -3.16
C ILE A 169 14.40 -9.40 -1.76
N MET A 170 13.17 -9.51 -1.28
CA MET A 170 12.79 -9.13 0.07
C MET A 170 12.23 -10.36 0.79
N GLU A 171 12.81 -10.73 1.93
CA GLU A 171 12.39 -11.86 2.74
C GLU A 171 11.85 -11.37 4.08
N HIS A 172 10.63 -11.80 4.42
CA HIS A 172 10.05 -11.65 5.74
C HIS A 172 9.96 -13.01 6.43
N ARG A 173 10.65 -13.16 7.54
CA ARG A 173 10.72 -14.42 8.30
C ARG A 173 9.81 -14.32 9.54
N GLY A 174 8.50 -14.32 9.30
CA GLY A 174 7.48 -14.22 10.36
C GLY A 174 6.86 -15.55 10.79
N ALA A 175 7.26 -16.67 10.18
CA ALA A 175 6.73 -18.00 10.44
C ALA A 175 7.82 -18.97 10.91
N ALA A 176 7.40 -20.17 11.32
CA ALA A 176 8.34 -21.23 11.71
C ALA A 176 9.24 -21.65 10.52
N GLN A 177 10.51 -22.00 10.80
CA GLN A 177 11.53 -22.27 9.78
C GLN A 177 11.17 -23.43 8.83
N ASN A 178 10.32 -24.37 9.27
CA ASN A 178 9.86 -25.52 8.48
C ASN A 178 8.69 -25.20 7.56
N GLN A 179 8.12 -24.00 7.62
CA GLN A 179 7.04 -23.61 6.72
C GLN A 179 7.60 -23.17 5.36
N ARG A 180 6.92 -23.63 4.30
CA ARG A 180 7.24 -23.19 2.95
C ARG A 180 6.91 -21.71 2.78
N PRO A 181 7.81 -20.92 2.18
CA PRO A 181 7.54 -19.51 1.93
C PRO A 181 6.47 -19.33 0.85
N VAL A 182 5.66 -18.30 0.99
CA VAL A 182 4.84 -17.76 -0.10
C VAL A 182 5.73 -16.78 -0.87
N VAL A 183 5.85 -16.99 -2.18
CA VAL A 183 6.65 -16.14 -3.07
C VAL A 183 5.74 -15.29 -3.93
N LEU A 184 5.92 -13.98 -3.88
CA LEU A 184 5.25 -13.01 -4.74
C LEU A 184 6.28 -12.47 -5.74
N VAL A 185 5.97 -12.58 -7.04
CA VAL A 185 6.83 -12.08 -8.12
C VAL A 185 6.15 -10.87 -8.75
N GLY A 186 6.84 -9.72 -8.70
CA GLY A 186 6.36 -8.46 -9.27
C GLY A 186 7.21 -8.02 -10.46
N LYS A 187 6.55 -7.63 -11.56
CA LYS A 187 7.21 -6.96 -12.69
C LYS A 187 7.60 -5.54 -12.27
N GLY A 188 8.90 -5.26 -12.23
CA GLY A 188 9.47 -3.98 -11.77
C GLY A 188 9.87 -3.03 -12.90
N LEU A 189 9.19 -3.05 -14.04
CA LEU A 189 9.44 -2.07 -15.11
C LEU A 189 9.07 -0.67 -14.64
N THR A 190 10.03 0.26 -14.71
CA THR A 190 9.84 1.65 -14.28
C THR A 190 9.35 2.56 -15.39
N PHE A 191 9.50 2.14 -16.65
CA PHE A 191 8.91 2.75 -17.84
C PHE A 191 8.71 1.70 -18.92
N ASP A 192 7.53 1.63 -19.51
CA ASP A 192 7.17 0.65 -20.55
C ASP A 192 6.58 1.36 -21.77
N ALA A 193 7.41 1.62 -22.74
CA ALA A 193 7.02 2.23 -24.02
C ALA A 193 6.36 1.23 -24.98
N GLY A 194 6.28 -0.07 -24.65
CA GLY A 194 5.71 -1.11 -25.50
C GLY A 194 6.70 -1.86 -26.39
N GLY A 195 7.97 -1.45 -26.46
CA GLY A 195 9.01 -2.09 -27.27
C GLY A 195 8.79 -1.89 -28.77
N ILE A 196 8.88 -2.96 -29.59
CA ILE A 196 8.68 -2.91 -31.05
C ILE A 196 7.28 -2.38 -31.39
N SER A 197 6.24 -2.82 -30.64
CA SER A 197 4.90 -2.26 -30.72
C SER A 197 4.80 -1.06 -29.77
N LEU A 198 5.28 0.10 -30.23
CA LEU A 198 5.28 1.33 -29.44
C LEU A 198 3.86 1.71 -29.01
N LYS A 199 3.66 1.97 -27.74
CA LYS A 199 2.37 2.44 -27.22
C LYS A 199 2.06 3.85 -27.73
N PRO A 200 0.80 4.17 -28.03
CA PRO A 200 0.39 5.55 -28.31
C PRO A 200 0.58 6.41 -27.05
N ALA A 201 0.81 7.72 -27.23
CA ALA A 201 1.08 8.64 -26.13
C ALA A 201 0.05 8.59 -24.98
N GLY A 202 -1.24 8.37 -25.27
CA GLY A 202 -2.29 8.20 -24.28
C GLY A 202 -2.26 6.87 -23.50
N GLY A 203 -1.37 5.93 -23.88
CA GLY A 203 -1.21 4.61 -23.25
C GLY A 203 0.12 4.44 -22.51
N MET A 204 0.93 5.50 -22.48
CA MET A 204 2.23 5.51 -21.79
C MET A 204 2.12 6.08 -20.37
#